data_795ecb620db696d59f5cfaba17b96d58
#
_entry.id   795ecb620db696d59f5cfaba17b96d58
#
_cell.length_a   1.000
_cell.length_b   1.000
_cell.length_c   1.000
_cell.angle_alpha   90.00
_cell.angle_beta   90.00
_cell.angle_gamma   90.00
#
_symmetry.space_group_name_H-M   'P 1'
#
loop_
_entity.id
_entity.type
_entity.pdbx_description
1 polymer ?
#
loop_
_entity_poly.entity_id
_entity_poly.type
_entity_poly.pdbx_seq_one_letter_code
_entity_poly.pdbx_strand_id
1 'polypeptide(L)'
;MEQGYVKLWRKCLDSGLLKNPTAWQLFGYLLLKATHRAHRQLVGGMVFDLQPGDVIFGRSKAADDLCVGEQSIRTALKLLEKLEIVTSKSTNKCTVISFVNWDRYQDEQPAPNQQTNQHLTSNQPAPNQHLTTNKNERKKEKKKTDTSYLARSDAGASS
;
A
#
# COMPACT_ATOMS: atom_id res chain seq x y z
N MET A 1 -3.70 17.05 17.47
CA MET A 1 -4.04 16.74 16.06
C MET A 1 -3.84 15.25 15.89
N GLU A 2 -4.89 14.52 15.61
CA GLU A 2 -4.75 13.11 15.23
C GLU A 2 -4.00 13.05 13.92
N GLN A 3 -2.78 12.54 13.97
CA GLN A 3 -1.98 12.29 12.78
C GLN A 3 -2.45 10.95 12.20
N GLY A 4 -3.32 11.02 11.19
CA GLY A 4 -3.72 9.85 10.44
C GLY A 4 -2.60 9.31 9.56
N TYR A 5 -2.87 8.22 8.87
CA TYR A 5 -1.99 7.65 7.84
C TYR A 5 -2.71 7.67 6.49
N VAL A 6 -1.93 7.61 5.41
CA VAL A 6 -2.44 7.41 4.06
C VAL A 6 -1.96 6.07 3.51
N LYS A 7 -2.82 5.38 2.77
CA LYS A 7 -2.47 4.10 2.16
C LYS A 7 -1.69 4.35 0.87
N LEU A 8 -0.53 3.73 0.75
CA LEU A 8 0.26 3.73 -0.46
C LEU A 8 0.25 2.34 -1.11
N TRP A 9 -0.32 2.24 -2.29
CA TRP A 9 -0.48 0.98 -2.98
C TRP A 9 0.75 0.61 -3.81
N ARG A 10 1.13 -0.66 -3.80
CA ARG A 10 2.26 -1.18 -4.59
C ARG A 10 2.11 -0.96 -6.09
N LYS A 11 0.89 -0.79 -6.58
CA LYS A 11 0.60 -0.44 -7.98
C LYS A 11 1.34 0.83 -8.45
N CYS A 12 1.76 1.70 -7.55
CA CYS A 12 2.61 2.84 -7.88
C CYS A 12 3.95 2.43 -8.52
N LEU A 13 4.46 1.22 -8.22
CA LEU A 13 5.68 0.69 -8.84
C LEU A 13 5.51 0.49 -10.34
N ASP A 14 4.35 0.02 -10.76
CA ASP A 14 4.06 -0.32 -12.16
C ASP A 14 3.66 0.90 -13.00
N SER A 15 3.25 1.99 -12.35
CA SER A 15 2.80 3.21 -13.02
C SER A 15 3.89 4.00 -13.74
N GLY A 16 5.17 3.67 -13.49
CA GLY A 16 6.31 4.45 -13.98
C GLY A 16 6.51 5.79 -13.27
N LEU A 17 5.66 6.14 -12.29
CA LEU A 17 5.72 7.40 -11.55
C LEU A 17 7.05 7.56 -10.80
N LEU A 18 7.61 6.48 -10.28
CA LEU A 18 8.90 6.46 -9.58
C LEU A 18 10.09 6.85 -10.47
N LYS A 19 9.95 6.74 -11.79
CA LYS A 19 11.01 7.16 -12.73
C LYS A 19 11.13 8.69 -12.83
N ASN A 20 10.15 9.42 -12.34
CA ASN A 20 10.16 10.88 -12.29
C ASN A 20 10.14 11.35 -10.83
N PRO A 21 11.30 11.72 -10.26
CA PRO A 21 11.41 12.11 -8.84
C PRO A 21 10.47 13.26 -8.46
N THR A 22 10.38 14.30 -9.28
CA THR A 22 9.52 15.46 -9.00
C THR A 22 8.04 15.08 -9.02
N ALA A 23 7.61 14.23 -9.95
CA ALA A 23 6.23 13.77 -9.99
C ALA A 23 5.90 12.87 -8.79
N TRP A 24 6.85 12.02 -8.37
CA TRP A 24 6.72 11.21 -7.16
C TRP A 24 6.61 12.06 -5.89
N GLN A 25 7.49 13.06 -5.74
CA GLN A 25 7.43 13.99 -4.62
C GLN A 25 6.10 14.75 -4.58
N LEU A 26 5.65 15.26 -5.74
CA LEU A 26 4.38 15.95 -5.84
C LEU A 26 3.19 15.04 -5.51
N PHE A 27 3.20 13.80 -5.99
CA PHE A 27 2.18 12.81 -5.66
C PHE A 27 2.08 12.56 -4.16
N GLY A 28 3.21 12.30 -3.49
CA GLY A 28 3.27 12.10 -2.04
C GLY A 28 2.79 13.33 -1.27
N TYR A 29 3.22 14.52 -1.69
CA TYR A 29 2.80 15.79 -1.11
C TYR A 29 1.28 16.01 -1.21
N LEU A 30 0.69 15.76 -2.38
CA LEU A 30 -0.75 15.86 -2.58
C LEU A 30 -1.50 14.82 -1.75
N LEU A 31 -1.01 13.58 -1.72
CA LEU A 31 -1.62 12.48 -0.97
C LEU A 31 -1.69 12.77 0.54
N LEU A 32 -0.61 13.33 1.10
CA LEU A 32 -0.55 13.70 2.51
C LEU A 32 -1.40 14.94 2.85
N LYS A 33 -1.65 15.81 1.88
CA LYS A 33 -2.51 17.01 2.04
C LYS A 33 -3.96 16.79 1.67
N ALA A 34 -4.31 15.66 1.08
CA ALA A 34 -5.68 15.35 0.68
C ALA A 34 -6.60 15.28 1.90
N THR A 35 -7.77 15.88 1.75
CA THR A 35 -8.77 15.83 2.81
C THR A 35 -9.37 14.43 2.93
N HIS A 36 -9.53 13.95 4.16
CA HIS A 36 -10.13 12.64 4.44
C HIS A 36 -11.64 12.71 4.68
N ARG A 37 -12.14 13.92 4.97
CA ARG A 37 -13.58 14.15 5.29
C ARG A 37 -14.07 15.37 4.54
N ALA A 38 -15.31 15.31 4.08
CA ALA A 38 -15.95 16.47 3.49
C ALA A 38 -16.02 17.63 4.51
N HIS A 39 -15.54 18.79 4.10
CA HIS A 39 -15.60 20.00 4.92
C HIS A 39 -15.56 21.26 4.07
N ARG A 40 -15.94 22.39 4.66
CA ARG A 40 -15.84 23.69 4.03
C ARG A 40 -14.58 24.40 4.47
N GLN A 41 -13.88 24.97 3.51
CA GLN A 41 -12.67 25.76 3.78
C GLN A 41 -12.76 27.12 3.10
N LEU A 42 -12.44 28.18 3.86
CA LEU A 42 -12.34 29.53 3.34
C LEU A 42 -10.92 29.78 2.83
N VAL A 43 -10.79 30.13 1.54
CA VAL A 43 -9.50 30.45 0.93
C VAL A 43 -9.64 31.68 0.05
N GLY A 44 -8.85 32.71 0.34
CA GLY A 44 -8.86 33.95 -0.44
C GLY A 44 -10.22 34.66 -0.52
N GLY A 45 -11.05 34.50 0.55
CA GLY A 45 -12.39 35.08 0.60
C GLY A 45 -13.48 34.28 -0.14
N MET A 46 -13.17 33.07 -0.62
CA MET A 46 -14.12 32.14 -1.22
C MET A 46 -14.24 30.87 -0.40
N VAL A 47 -15.45 30.34 -0.28
CA VAL A 47 -15.73 29.08 0.41
C VAL A 47 -15.67 27.95 -0.60
N PHE A 48 -14.89 26.94 -0.29
CA PHE A 48 -14.76 25.70 -1.07
C PHE A 48 -15.36 24.54 -0.29
N ASP A 49 -16.26 23.81 -0.92
CA ASP A 49 -16.79 22.56 -0.40
C ASP A 49 -15.84 21.43 -0.87
N LEU A 50 -14.97 20.97 0.02
CA LEU A 50 -13.98 19.92 -0.28
C LEU A 50 -14.56 18.55 0.03
N GLN A 51 -14.37 17.63 -0.90
CA GLN A 51 -14.71 16.22 -0.76
C GLN A 51 -13.48 15.40 -0.36
N PRO A 52 -13.63 14.18 0.18
CA PRO A 52 -12.49 13.30 0.40
C PRO A 52 -11.66 13.14 -0.88
N GLY A 53 -10.33 13.29 -0.73
CA GLY A 53 -9.40 13.28 -1.86
C GLY A 53 -9.15 14.64 -2.53
N ASP A 54 -9.80 15.71 -2.07
CA ASP A 54 -9.54 17.06 -2.57
C ASP A 54 -8.39 17.73 -1.85
N VAL A 55 -7.63 18.54 -2.59
CA VAL A 55 -6.52 19.35 -2.09
C VAL A 55 -6.64 20.77 -2.61
N ILE A 56 -6.60 21.75 -1.74
CA ILE A 56 -6.38 23.14 -2.18
C ILE A 56 -4.89 23.30 -2.48
N PHE A 57 -4.59 23.57 -3.73
CA PHE A 57 -3.25 23.57 -4.26
C PHE A 57 -2.79 24.97 -4.66
N GLY A 58 -1.62 25.34 -4.13
CA GLY A 58 -0.88 26.52 -4.55
C GLY A 58 0.47 26.08 -5.14
N ARG A 59 0.70 26.41 -6.41
CA ARG A 59 1.91 25.98 -7.13
C ARG A 59 3.20 26.52 -6.52
N SER A 60 3.24 27.81 -6.21
CA SER A 60 4.41 28.45 -5.56
C SER A 60 4.70 27.79 -4.22
N LYS A 61 3.67 27.63 -3.37
CA LYS A 61 3.84 26.96 -2.08
C LYS A 61 4.35 25.52 -2.20
N ALA A 62 3.84 24.78 -3.18
CA ALA A 62 4.30 23.41 -3.40
C ALA A 62 5.75 23.37 -3.92
N ALA A 63 6.15 24.35 -4.72
CA ALA A 63 7.52 24.50 -5.18
C ALA A 63 8.49 24.79 -4.02
N ASP A 64 8.09 25.66 -3.11
CA ASP A 64 8.85 26.02 -1.91
C ASP A 64 8.93 24.81 -0.95
N ASP A 65 7.79 24.18 -0.64
CA ASP A 65 7.69 23.03 0.27
C ASP A 65 8.52 21.81 -0.22
N LEU A 66 8.62 21.64 -1.54
CA LEU A 66 9.35 20.52 -2.17
C LEU A 66 10.76 20.87 -2.64
N CYS A 67 11.19 22.13 -2.45
CA CYS A 67 12.48 22.66 -2.90
C CYS A 67 12.73 22.41 -4.41
N VAL A 68 11.72 22.63 -5.25
CA VAL A 68 11.82 22.48 -6.71
C VAL A 68 11.23 23.70 -7.43
N GLY A 69 11.61 23.91 -8.68
CA GLY A 69 11.09 25.05 -9.44
C GLY A 69 9.59 24.91 -9.77
N GLU A 70 8.87 26.02 -9.82
CA GLU A 70 7.42 26.03 -10.17
C GLU A 70 7.12 25.41 -11.53
N GLN A 71 8.05 25.53 -12.49
CA GLN A 71 7.88 24.90 -13.80
C GLN A 71 7.96 23.37 -13.71
N SER A 72 8.81 22.85 -12.84
CA SER A 72 8.89 21.40 -12.57
C SER A 72 7.61 20.88 -11.93
N ILE A 73 7.03 21.65 -10.99
CA ILE A 73 5.72 21.34 -10.40
C ILE A 73 4.62 21.32 -11.46
N ARG A 74 4.60 22.30 -12.38
CA ARG A 74 3.62 22.35 -13.47
C ARG A 74 3.74 21.11 -14.38
N THR A 75 4.96 20.73 -14.73
CA THR A 75 5.22 19.55 -15.58
C THR A 75 4.84 18.26 -14.85
N ALA A 76 5.17 18.15 -13.57
CA ALA A 76 4.82 17.02 -12.74
C ALA A 76 3.28 16.88 -12.59
N LEU A 77 2.57 17.98 -12.36
CA LEU A 77 1.11 17.97 -12.26
C LEU A 77 0.46 17.50 -13.57
N LYS A 78 0.91 18.02 -14.72
CA LYS A 78 0.43 17.54 -16.02
C LYS A 78 0.69 16.04 -16.25
N LEU A 79 1.79 15.53 -15.75
CA LEU A 79 2.08 14.09 -15.81
C LEU A 79 1.10 13.30 -14.95
N LEU A 80 0.81 13.74 -13.72
CA LEU A 80 -0.18 13.10 -12.85
C LEU A 80 -1.59 13.11 -13.44
N GLU A 81 -1.97 14.21 -14.11
CA GLU A 81 -3.25 14.32 -14.84
C GLU A 81 -3.29 13.35 -16.03
N LYS A 82 -2.21 13.27 -16.82
CA LYS A 82 -2.10 12.35 -17.96
C LYS A 82 -2.15 10.88 -17.54
N LEU A 83 -1.67 10.57 -16.33
CA LEU A 83 -1.75 9.24 -15.73
C LEU A 83 -3.11 8.97 -15.07
N GLU A 84 -4.05 9.90 -15.18
CA GLU A 84 -5.38 9.80 -14.57
C GLU A 84 -5.36 9.54 -13.05
N ILE A 85 -4.30 10.02 -12.39
CA ILE A 85 -4.15 9.91 -10.93
C ILE A 85 -4.91 11.03 -10.24
N VAL A 86 -4.86 12.24 -10.82
CA VAL A 86 -5.52 13.44 -10.31
C VAL A 86 -6.24 14.19 -11.43
N THR A 87 -7.22 15.00 -11.04
CA THR A 87 -7.84 16.03 -11.88
C THR A 87 -7.64 17.38 -11.23
N SER A 88 -7.54 18.45 -12.02
CA SER A 88 -7.43 19.81 -11.47
C SER A 88 -8.55 20.73 -11.96
N LYS A 89 -9.08 21.51 -11.03
CA LYS A 89 -10.04 22.60 -11.30
C LYS A 89 -9.42 23.90 -10.84
N SER A 90 -9.04 24.74 -11.80
CA SER A 90 -8.46 26.06 -11.51
C SER A 90 -9.53 27.13 -11.41
N THR A 91 -9.45 27.93 -10.36
CA THR A 91 -10.23 29.15 -10.18
C THR A 91 -9.29 30.36 -10.20
N ASN A 92 -9.84 31.56 -10.21
CA ASN A 92 -9.03 32.79 -10.25
C ASN A 92 -8.07 32.95 -9.05
N LYS A 93 -8.31 32.25 -7.94
CA LYS A 93 -7.53 32.41 -6.70
C LYS A 93 -6.77 31.16 -6.25
N CYS A 94 -7.25 29.98 -6.60
CA CYS A 94 -6.61 28.72 -6.24
C CYS A 94 -6.94 27.62 -7.23
N THR A 95 -6.21 26.53 -7.14
CA THR A 95 -6.49 25.29 -7.88
C THR A 95 -6.93 24.24 -6.87
N VAL A 96 -8.02 23.55 -7.14
CA VAL A 96 -8.43 22.36 -6.41
C VAL A 96 -8.00 21.15 -7.21
N ILE A 97 -7.24 20.29 -6.59
CA ILE A 97 -6.80 19.00 -7.16
C ILE A 97 -7.60 17.92 -6.47
N SER A 98 -8.20 17.03 -7.25
CA SER A 98 -8.99 15.89 -6.76
C SER A 98 -8.32 14.57 -7.20
N PHE A 99 -8.14 13.65 -6.28
CA PHE A 99 -7.68 12.30 -6.63
C PHE A 99 -8.78 11.49 -7.31
N VAL A 100 -8.44 10.85 -8.41
CA VAL A 100 -9.35 9.93 -9.10
C VAL A 100 -9.45 8.63 -8.30
N ASN A 101 -10.69 8.16 -8.06
CA ASN A 101 -10.95 6.92 -7.29
C ASN A 101 -10.39 6.93 -5.85
N TRP A 102 -10.41 8.07 -5.17
CA TRP A 102 -9.95 8.20 -3.78
C TRP A 102 -10.51 7.09 -2.87
N ASP A 103 -11.82 6.89 -2.87
CA ASP A 103 -12.51 5.93 -2.02
C ASP A 103 -11.99 4.51 -2.23
N ARG A 104 -11.72 4.13 -3.47
CA ARG A 104 -11.18 2.81 -3.80
C ARG A 104 -9.81 2.54 -3.19
N TYR A 105 -9.00 3.59 -3.00
CA TYR A 105 -7.62 3.46 -2.54
C TYR A 105 -7.43 3.83 -1.07
N GLN A 106 -8.32 4.63 -0.50
CA GLN A 106 -8.18 5.12 0.86
C GLN A 106 -9.23 4.60 1.84
N ASP A 107 -10.41 4.16 1.37
CA ASP A 107 -11.42 3.58 2.25
C ASP A 107 -10.91 2.33 2.95
N GLU A 108 -11.35 2.16 4.17
CA GLU A 108 -11.21 0.92 4.92
C GLU A 108 -12.11 -0.16 4.30
N GLN A 109 -11.64 -0.77 3.20
CA GLN A 109 -12.22 -2.06 2.85
C GLN A 109 -11.80 -3.06 3.93
N PRO A 110 -12.75 -3.75 4.58
CA PRO A 110 -12.40 -4.84 5.46
C PRO A 110 -11.54 -5.81 4.65
N ALA A 111 -10.36 -6.12 5.17
CA ALA A 111 -9.45 -7.07 4.54
C ALA A 111 -10.24 -8.35 4.23
N PRO A 112 -10.16 -8.93 3.02
CA PRO A 112 -10.93 -10.13 2.64
C PRO A 112 -10.53 -11.40 3.41
N ASN A 113 -9.91 -11.28 4.58
CA ASN A 113 -9.36 -12.37 5.37
C ASN A 113 -9.98 -12.55 6.77
N GLN A 114 -11.24 -12.12 7.00
CA GLN A 114 -11.94 -12.46 8.25
C GLN A 114 -13.18 -13.31 8.05
N GLN A 115 -13.23 -14.13 7.02
CA GLN A 115 -14.33 -15.11 6.84
C GLN A 115 -13.80 -16.53 6.73
N THR A 116 -13.02 -17.01 7.69
CA THR A 116 -12.81 -18.48 7.78
C THR A 116 -12.52 -18.97 9.20
N ASN A 117 -12.98 -18.30 10.27
CA ASN A 117 -12.83 -18.88 11.62
C ASN A 117 -14.02 -18.65 12.55
N GLN A 118 -15.25 -18.59 12.01
CA GLN A 118 -16.45 -18.61 12.85
C GLN A 118 -17.43 -19.73 12.47
N HIS A 119 -16.92 -20.91 12.14
CA HIS A 119 -17.74 -22.10 12.14
C HIS A 119 -16.85 -23.27 12.55
N LEU A 120 -16.84 -23.59 13.81
CA LEU A 120 -16.57 -24.90 14.39
C LEU A 120 -16.31 -24.79 15.91
N THR A 121 -17.31 -24.35 16.66
CA THR A 121 -17.39 -24.72 18.07
C THR A 121 -18.86 -24.75 18.49
N SER A 122 -19.57 -25.75 18.03
CA SER A 122 -20.70 -26.30 18.75
C SER A 122 -20.90 -27.76 18.34
N ASN A 123 -20.11 -28.62 18.96
CA ASN A 123 -20.54 -29.99 19.22
C ASN A 123 -19.97 -30.38 20.56
N GLN A 124 -20.88 -30.43 21.50
CA GLN A 124 -20.80 -30.94 22.83
C GLN A 124 -20.39 -32.41 22.83
N PRO A 125 -19.43 -32.85 23.67
CA PRO A 125 -19.19 -34.28 23.84
C PRO A 125 -20.19 -34.84 24.83
N ALA A 126 -20.93 -35.85 24.40
CA ALA A 126 -21.64 -36.77 25.28
C ALA A 126 -20.67 -37.83 25.81
N PRO A 127 -20.85 -38.31 27.06
CA PRO A 127 -19.91 -39.22 27.68
C PRO A 127 -20.22 -40.66 27.35
N ASN A 128 -19.23 -41.47 27.04
CA ASN A 128 -19.36 -42.91 27.29
C ASN A 128 -18.02 -43.57 27.60
N GLN A 129 -18.07 -44.17 28.74
CA GLN A 129 -17.16 -45.14 29.36
C GLN A 129 -16.94 -46.37 28.51
N HIS A 130 -15.80 -46.94 28.58
CA HIS A 130 -15.46 -48.33 28.91
C HIS A 130 -14.04 -48.66 28.40
N LEU A 131 -13.14 -48.81 29.33
CA LEU A 131 -12.48 -50.04 29.81
C LEU A 131 -11.73 -50.88 28.78
N THR A 132 -10.48 -51.05 29.17
CA THR A 132 -9.60 -52.23 29.13
C THR A 132 -8.73 -52.48 27.92
N THR A 133 -7.49 -52.49 28.21
CA THR A 133 -6.48 -53.55 28.32
C THR A 133 -5.46 -53.61 27.19
N ASN A 134 -4.22 -53.36 27.63
CA ASN A 134 -2.97 -54.01 27.28
C ASN A 134 -2.75 -54.60 25.88
N LYS A 135 -1.73 -54.17 25.18
CA LYS A 135 -0.52 -55.01 25.11
C LYS A 135 0.62 -54.31 24.37
N ASN A 136 1.72 -54.35 25.05
CA ASN A 136 3.07 -54.27 24.57
C ASN A 136 3.29 -55.01 23.23
N GLU A 137 4.03 -54.36 22.32
CA GLU A 137 5.16 -55.10 21.70
C GLU A 137 6.14 -54.11 21.04
N ARG A 138 7.35 -54.27 21.51
CA ARG A 138 8.58 -53.76 20.93
C ARG A 138 8.81 -54.42 19.56
N LYS A 139 9.26 -53.63 18.59
CA LYS A 139 10.29 -54.12 17.68
C LYS A 139 11.19 -52.98 17.21
N LYS A 140 12.42 -53.21 17.54
CA LYS A 140 13.66 -52.59 17.11
C LYS A 140 13.95 -52.86 15.64
N GLU A 141 14.93 -52.07 15.18
CA GLU A 141 15.87 -52.30 14.07
C GLU A 141 15.49 -51.62 12.76
N LYS A 142 16.36 -50.98 12.01
CA LYS A 142 17.83 -50.94 11.89
C LYS A 142 18.29 -49.70 11.12
N LYS A 143 19.43 -49.20 11.55
CA LYS A 143 20.43 -48.43 10.82
C LYS A 143 20.60 -48.85 9.35
N LYS A 144 20.76 -47.91 8.45
CA LYS A 144 21.84 -47.92 7.46
C LYS A 144 22.24 -46.53 7.06
N THR A 145 23.42 -46.19 7.43
CA THR A 145 24.36 -45.26 6.85
C THR A 145 24.62 -45.59 5.38
N ASP A 146 24.68 -44.60 4.54
CA ASP A 146 25.72 -44.65 3.52
C ASP A 146 26.21 -43.26 3.16
N THR A 147 27.48 -43.13 3.28
CA THR A 147 28.40 -42.05 3.01
C THR A 147 28.93 -42.25 1.59
N SER A 148 29.32 -41.17 0.99
CA SER A 148 30.20 -41.04 -0.18
C SER A 148 29.47 -40.38 -1.37
N TYR A 149 30.00 -39.40 -2.00
CA TYR A 149 31.35 -39.22 -2.50
C TYR A 149 31.74 -37.73 -2.61
N LEU A 150 32.87 -37.45 -2.04
CA LEU A 150 33.83 -36.45 -2.48
C LEU A 150 34.44 -36.90 -3.84
N ALA A 151 34.70 -35.94 -4.68
CA ALA A 151 35.97 -35.76 -5.35
C ALA A 151 35.80 -35.15 -6.76
N ARG A 152 36.49 -34.05 -6.91
CA ARG A 152 37.49 -33.71 -7.93
C ARG A 152 36.96 -33.51 -9.35
N SER A 153 37.36 -32.49 -10.02
CA SER A 153 38.73 -32.11 -10.35
C SER A 153 38.81 -30.73 -10.96
N ASP A 154 39.85 -30.07 -10.57
CA ASP A 154 40.69 -29.09 -11.22
C ASP A 154 40.99 -29.32 -12.70
N ALA A 155 41.49 -28.23 -13.25
CA ALA A 155 42.35 -28.07 -14.41
C ALA A 155 41.60 -27.57 -15.68
N GLY A 156 42.01 -26.54 -16.32
CA GLY A 156 43.20 -25.88 -16.68
C GLY A 156 42.84 -24.81 -17.67
N ALA A 157 43.36 -23.66 -17.58
CA ALA A 157 44.51 -23.11 -18.22
C ALA A 157 44.40 -22.91 -19.75
N SER A 158 44.64 -21.67 -20.11
CA SER A 158 45.32 -21.17 -21.30
C SER A 158 44.62 -21.20 -22.68
N SER A 159 44.28 -20.08 -23.17
CA SER A 159 45.01 -19.29 -24.18
C SER A 159 44.30 -17.99 -24.45
#